data_790f15b429ed2b3e05f1c66f0991dc85
#
_entry.id   790f15b429ed2b3e05f1c66f0991dc85
#
_cell.length_a   1.000
_cell.length_b   1.000
_cell.length_c   1.000
_cell.angle_alpha   90.00
_cell.angle_beta   90.00
_cell.angle_gamma   90.00
#
_symmetry.space_group_name_H-M   'P 1'
#
loop_
_entity.id
_entity.type
_entity.pdbx_description
1 polymer ?
#
loop_
_entity_poly.entity_id
_entity_poly.type
_entity_poly.pdbx_seq_one_letter_code
_entity_poly.pdbx_strand_id
1 'polypeptide(L)'
;GVAYLRELQLCLEEEFMHEETSAALNRLVPSELDSKFEWGNRWYFPKGRNWLDLRDIAEQKNALMKIYVNHPRRFDRASVSYLDYSEYLVETALCRASYVVVAKDTYYFNGVAYRPSNSAGRPTDLDFIAQIPEKNLYIGIQVKNKMQHPTLADVNVLLDICKTLHLRPILLARIIHPFTYDLLKSNNGRAIPFKRYLLQPPFPREAFQQIVAMGIPLGVYKWPPDFLIKLMMSLKQYL
;
A
#
# COMPACT_ATOMS: atom_id res chain seq x y z
N GLY A 1 10.92 -23.21 -11.34
CA GLY A 1 11.45 -21.85 -11.26
C GLY A 1 12.01 -21.54 -9.87
N VAL A 2 12.52 -20.36 -9.72
CA VAL A 2 12.99 -19.81 -8.45
C VAL A 2 12.22 -18.53 -8.12
N ALA A 3 11.80 -18.38 -6.86
CA ALA A 3 11.09 -17.21 -6.39
C ALA A 3 11.57 -16.83 -4.98
N TYR A 4 11.58 -15.54 -4.64
CA TYR A 4 11.84 -15.11 -3.29
C TYR A 4 10.54 -14.92 -2.50
N LEU A 5 10.65 -14.90 -1.17
CA LEU A 5 9.49 -14.88 -0.26
C LEU A 5 8.47 -13.81 -0.63
N ARG A 6 8.90 -12.56 -0.87
CA ARG A 6 8.00 -11.46 -1.16
C ARG A 6 7.27 -11.63 -2.50
N GLU A 7 7.93 -12.20 -3.52
CA GLU A 7 7.28 -12.52 -4.79
C GLU A 7 6.12 -13.50 -4.58
N LEU A 8 6.37 -14.58 -3.82
CA LEU A 8 5.33 -15.58 -3.52
C LEU A 8 4.19 -14.99 -2.68
N GLN A 9 4.51 -14.14 -1.70
CA GLN A 9 3.49 -13.43 -0.93
C GLN A 9 2.61 -12.54 -1.82
N LEU A 10 3.20 -11.81 -2.77
CA LEU A 10 2.47 -10.96 -3.71
C LEU A 10 1.62 -11.75 -4.70
N CYS A 11 2.11 -12.92 -5.15
CA CYS A 11 1.35 -13.81 -6.04
C CYS A 11 0.08 -14.36 -5.39
N LEU A 12 0.13 -14.60 -4.08
CA LEU A 12 -0.91 -15.31 -3.33
C LEU A 12 -1.75 -14.38 -2.44
N GLU A 13 -1.46 -13.08 -2.40
CA GLU A 13 -2.05 -12.13 -1.45
C GLU A 13 -3.56 -11.88 -1.62
N GLU A 14 -4.14 -12.25 -2.74
CA GLU A 14 -5.60 -12.17 -2.93
C GLU A 14 -6.33 -13.30 -2.20
N GLU A 15 -5.66 -14.43 -1.95
CA GLU A 15 -6.25 -15.62 -1.33
C GLU A 15 -5.73 -15.85 0.09
N PHE A 16 -4.45 -15.52 0.34
CA PHE A 16 -3.77 -15.82 1.59
C PHE A 16 -3.06 -14.61 2.17
N MET A 17 -2.99 -14.57 3.48
CA MET A 17 -2.17 -13.60 4.19
C MET A 17 -0.68 -13.86 3.98
N HIS A 18 0.14 -12.80 4.06
CA HIS A 18 1.59 -12.94 3.94
C HIS A 18 2.18 -13.90 5.00
N GLU A 19 1.62 -13.88 6.21
CA GLU A 19 1.99 -14.77 7.32
C GLU A 19 1.63 -16.23 7.01
N GLU A 20 0.46 -16.47 6.45
CA GLU A 20 0.01 -17.81 6.04
C GLU A 20 0.88 -18.37 4.91
N THR A 21 1.17 -17.55 3.90
CA THR A 21 2.11 -17.90 2.82
C THR A 21 3.49 -18.25 3.40
N SER A 22 4.00 -17.46 4.33
CA SER A 22 5.29 -17.73 4.98
C SER A 22 5.28 -19.02 5.79
N ALA A 23 4.20 -19.27 6.54
CA ALA A 23 4.04 -20.50 7.32
C ALA A 23 3.93 -21.73 6.41
N ALA A 24 3.18 -21.63 5.32
CA ALA A 24 3.06 -22.70 4.32
C ALA A 24 4.42 -23.04 3.68
N LEU A 25 5.16 -22.02 3.25
CA LEU A 25 6.50 -22.22 2.68
C LEU A 25 7.47 -22.89 3.66
N ASN A 26 7.46 -22.48 4.93
CA ASN A 26 8.29 -23.11 5.96
C ASN A 26 7.93 -24.60 6.19
N ARG A 27 6.67 -24.99 5.99
CA ARG A 27 6.24 -26.40 6.06
C ARG A 27 6.66 -27.20 4.82
N LEU A 28 6.67 -26.56 3.63
CA LEU A 28 7.02 -27.21 2.38
C LEU A 28 8.53 -27.39 2.17
N VAL A 29 9.36 -26.53 2.79
CA VAL A 29 10.82 -26.61 2.66
C VAL A 29 11.39 -28.00 3.02
N PRO A 30 10.93 -28.71 4.07
CA PRO A 30 11.50 -30.03 4.37
C PRO A 30 11.15 -31.12 3.34
N SER A 31 10.05 -30.99 2.61
CA SER A 31 9.50 -32.04 1.75
C SER A 31 9.58 -31.73 0.26
N GLU A 32 9.09 -30.56 -0.15
CA GLU A 32 8.83 -30.22 -1.56
C GLU A 32 9.76 -29.13 -2.11
N LEU A 33 10.29 -28.27 -1.23
CA LEU A 33 11.09 -27.13 -1.60
C LEU A 33 12.48 -27.18 -0.94
N ASP A 34 13.45 -26.62 -1.64
CA ASP A 34 14.71 -26.17 -1.07
C ASP A 34 14.68 -24.65 -0.90
N SER A 35 15.52 -24.13 0.00
CA SER A 35 15.67 -22.70 0.18
C SER A 35 17.11 -22.26 0.33
N LYS A 36 17.43 -21.07 -0.19
CA LYS A 36 18.74 -20.43 -0.09
C LYS A 36 18.59 -19.01 0.37
N PHE A 37 19.41 -18.56 1.32
CA PHE A 37 19.51 -17.16 1.69
C PHE A 37 20.65 -16.50 0.94
N GLU A 38 20.35 -15.55 0.08
CA GLU A 38 21.34 -14.80 -0.70
C GLU A 38 20.84 -13.39 -1.01
N TRP A 39 21.72 -12.38 -1.06
CA TRP A 39 21.41 -10.96 -1.28
C TRP A 39 20.36 -10.36 -0.34
N GLY A 40 20.30 -10.84 0.90
CA GLY A 40 19.33 -10.38 1.89
C GLY A 40 17.90 -10.94 1.72
N ASN A 41 17.71 -11.87 0.80
CA ASN A 41 16.43 -12.53 0.53
C ASN A 41 16.51 -14.04 0.72
N ARG A 42 15.39 -14.65 1.16
CA ARG A 42 15.23 -16.10 1.13
C ARG A 42 14.56 -16.50 -0.19
N TRP A 43 15.25 -17.32 -0.94
CA TRP A 43 14.82 -17.86 -2.22
C TRP A 43 14.28 -19.28 -2.03
N TYR A 44 13.21 -19.62 -2.73
CA TYR A 44 12.58 -20.93 -2.71
C TYR A 44 12.59 -21.53 -4.12
N PHE A 45 12.85 -22.81 -4.21
CA PHE A 45 12.90 -23.55 -5.48
C PHE A 45 12.53 -25.01 -5.24
N PRO A 46 12.11 -25.75 -6.30
CA PRO A 46 11.76 -27.15 -6.17
C PRO A 46 12.90 -27.99 -5.62
N LYS A 47 12.57 -28.92 -4.73
CA LYS A 47 13.54 -29.83 -4.13
C LYS A 47 14.34 -30.60 -5.18
N GLY A 48 15.63 -30.79 -4.93
CA GLY A 48 16.53 -31.50 -5.83
C GLY A 48 17.01 -30.70 -7.04
N ARG A 49 16.61 -29.43 -7.17
CA ARG A 49 17.22 -28.52 -8.14
C ARG A 49 18.52 -27.95 -7.60
N ASN A 50 19.53 -27.85 -8.47
CA ASN A 50 20.78 -27.21 -8.10
C ASN A 50 20.60 -25.68 -8.05
N TRP A 51 20.97 -25.04 -6.94
CA TRP A 51 20.94 -23.60 -6.80
C TRP A 51 21.76 -22.88 -7.87
N LEU A 52 22.91 -23.41 -8.24
CA LEU A 52 23.79 -22.80 -9.23
C LEU A 52 23.10 -22.62 -10.60
N ASP A 53 22.22 -23.55 -10.98
CA ASP A 53 21.46 -23.47 -12.25
C ASP A 53 20.36 -22.40 -12.21
N LEU A 54 19.96 -21.95 -11.02
CA LEU A 54 18.87 -21.00 -10.79
C LEU A 54 19.37 -19.62 -10.39
N ARG A 55 20.64 -19.52 -10.08
CA ARG A 55 21.25 -18.32 -9.50
C ARG A 55 21.14 -17.12 -10.42
N ASP A 56 21.38 -17.27 -11.71
CA ASP A 56 21.34 -16.16 -12.68
C ASP A 56 19.93 -15.56 -12.78
N ILE A 57 18.89 -16.41 -12.75
CA ILE A 57 17.49 -15.96 -12.74
C ILE A 57 17.19 -15.23 -11.42
N ALA A 58 17.65 -15.76 -10.31
CA ALA A 58 17.48 -15.15 -9.00
C ALA A 58 18.21 -13.79 -8.90
N GLU A 59 19.40 -13.68 -9.47
CA GLU A 59 20.17 -12.43 -9.52
C GLU A 59 19.47 -11.37 -10.37
N GLN A 60 18.94 -11.73 -11.54
CA GLN A 60 18.15 -10.83 -12.38
C GLN A 60 16.90 -10.34 -11.64
N LYS A 61 16.14 -11.22 -10.99
CA LYS A 61 14.99 -10.86 -10.17
C LYS A 61 15.38 -9.91 -9.03
N ASN A 62 16.49 -10.19 -8.35
CA ASN A 62 16.99 -9.35 -7.27
C ASN A 62 17.39 -7.94 -7.78
N ALA A 63 18.03 -7.83 -8.93
CA ALA A 63 18.37 -6.56 -9.56
C ALA A 63 17.11 -5.74 -9.90
N LEU A 64 16.10 -6.36 -10.51
CA LEU A 64 14.82 -5.73 -10.82
C LEU A 64 14.08 -5.25 -9.56
N MET A 65 14.10 -6.06 -8.50
CA MET A 65 13.50 -5.66 -7.23
C MET A 65 14.22 -4.49 -6.58
N LYS A 66 15.55 -4.40 -6.70
CA LYS A 66 16.30 -3.23 -6.21
C LYS A 66 15.90 -1.96 -6.96
N ILE A 67 15.74 -2.01 -8.29
CA ILE A 67 15.24 -0.88 -9.08
C ILE A 67 13.87 -0.45 -8.55
N TYR A 68 12.98 -1.41 -8.33
CA TYR A 68 11.63 -1.16 -7.84
C TYR A 68 11.59 -0.59 -6.41
N VAL A 69 12.34 -1.17 -5.47
CA VAL A 69 12.38 -0.72 -4.08
C VAL A 69 13.03 0.66 -3.95
N ASN A 70 14.04 0.94 -4.78
CA ASN A 70 14.77 2.21 -4.77
C ASN A 70 14.14 3.28 -5.66
N HIS A 71 13.07 2.92 -6.40
CA HIS A 71 12.38 3.91 -7.21
C HIS A 71 11.81 5.03 -6.35
N PRO A 72 12.03 6.30 -6.71
CA PRO A 72 11.55 7.43 -5.92
C PRO A 72 10.04 7.33 -5.66
N ARG A 73 9.64 7.46 -4.41
CA ARG A 73 8.23 7.45 -4.01
C ARG A 73 7.66 8.86 -3.96
N ARG A 74 8.52 9.86 -3.84
CA ARG A 74 8.16 11.26 -3.71
C ARG A 74 8.06 11.89 -5.09
N PHE A 75 7.01 12.63 -5.29
CA PHE A 75 6.75 13.36 -6.51
C PHE A 75 7.38 14.74 -6.41
N ASP A 76 8.51 14.94 -7.10
CA ASP A 76 9.15 16.24 -7.17
C ASP A 76 8.50 17.07 -8.29
N ARG A 77 7.50 17.86 -7.91
CA ARG A 77 7.08 19.01 -8.70
C ARG A 77 7.57 20.25 -7.98
N ALA A 78 8.28 21.11 -8.66
CA ALA A 78 8.85 22.35 -8.16
C ALA A 78 7.86 23.33 -7.47
N SER A 79 6.58 22.97 -7.37
CA SER A 79 5.52 23.79 -6.77
C SER A 79 4.62 23.05 -5.77
N VAL A 80 4.84 21.74 -5.51
CA VAL A 80 4.00 20.95 -4.59
C VAL A 80 4.91 20.23 -3.61
N SER A 81 4.80 20.60 -2.34
CA SER A 81 5.58 19.99 -1.26
C SER A 81 5.37 18.48 -1.21
N TYR A 82 6.43 17.73 -1.37
CA TYR A 82 6.80 16.38 -0.92
C TYR A 82 5.70 15.32 -0.67
N LEU A 83 4.58 15.33 -1.41
CA LEU A 83 3.59 14.27 -1.33
C LEU A 83 4.12 12.99 -1.98
N ASP A 84 3.86 11.85 -1.35
CA ASP A 84 4.00 10.55 -2.00
C ASP A 84 3.14 10.54 -3.28
N TYR A 85 3.63 9.88 -4.33
CA TYR A 85 2.90 9.83 -5.60
C TYR A 85 1.49 9.25 -5.45
N SER A 86 1.30 8.32 -4.53
CA SER A 86 -0.01 7.76 -4.24
C SER A 86 -0.97 8.78 -3.61
N GLU A 87 -0.48 9.64 -2.75
CA GLU A 87 -1.25 10.74 -2.15
C GLU A 87 -1.67 11.74 -3.22
N TYR A 88 -0.74 12.14 -4.11
CA TYR A 88 -1.08 13.00 -5.24
C TYR A 88 -2.16 12.41 -6.15
N LEU A 89 -2.13 11.09 -6.41
CA LEU A 89 -3.17 10.40 -7.18
C LEU A 89 -4.52 10.40 -6.45
N VAL A 90 -4.49 10.14 -5.15
CA VAL A 90 -5.70 10.14 -4.31
C VAL A 90 -6.29 11.55 -4.24
N GLU A 91 -5.49 12.59 -4.01
CA GLU A 91 -5.96 13.98 -4.01
C GLU A 91 -6.66 14.33 -5.32
N THR A 92 -6.02 14.00 -6.45
CA THR A 92 -6.64 14.26 -7.75
C THR A 92 -7.95 13.50 -7.94
N ALA A 93 -8.02 12.26 -7.47
CA ALA A 93 -9.23 11.46 -7.52
C ALA A 93 -10.34 12.04 -6.65
N LEU A 94 -10.02 12.51 -5.45
CA LEU A 94 -10.94 13.21 -4.55
C LEU A 94 -11.51 14.47 -5.23
N CYS A 95 -10.66 15.34 -5.74
CA CYS A 95 -11.09 16.56 -6.43
C CYS A 95 -12.01 16.26 -7.63
N ARG A 96 -11.66 15.27 -8.46
CA ARG A 96 -12.47 14.86 -9.62
C ARG A 96 -13.79 14.19 -9.23
N ALA A 97 -13.86 13.57 -8.07
CA ALA A 97 -15.07 13.01 -7.49
C ALA A 97 -15.86 14.05 -6.67
N SER A 98 -15.55 15.35 -6.80
CA SER A 98 -16.20 16.47 -6.12
C SER A 98 -16.15 16.40 -4.59
N TYR A 99 -15.05 15.90 -4.02
CA TYR A 99 -14.72 16.16 -2.62
C TYR A 99 -13.99 17.48 -2.51
N VAL A 100 -14.13 18.14 -1.36
CA VAL A 100 -13.33 19.31 -1.02
C VAL A 100 -12.24 18.89 -0.06
N VAL A 101 -10.98 18.90 -0.50
CA VAL A 101 -9.83 18.66 0.39
C VAL A 101 -9.62 19.90 1.24
N VAL A 102 -9.86 19.79 2.54
CA VAL A 102 -9.81 20.93 3.48
C VAL A 102 -8.48 21.02 4.24
N ALA A 103 -7.76 19.89 4.40
CA ALA A 103 -6.43 19.88 5.00
C ALA A 103 -5.62 18.66 4.51
N LYS A 104 -4.28 18.77 4.61
CA LYS A 104 -3.30 17.74 4.27
C LYS A 104 -2.25 17.63 5.36
N ASP A 105 -1.65 16.46 5.50
CA ASP A 105 -0.55 16.19 6.43
C ASP A 105 -0.83 16.80 7.81
N THR A 106 -2.01 16.49 8.36
CA THR A 106 -2.51 17.19 9.53
C THR A 106 -3.01 16.29 10.64
N TYR A 107 -2.78 16.71 11.85
CA TYR A 107 -3.37 16.14 13.08
C TYR A 107 -4.30 17.17 13.78
N TYR A 108 -4.67 18.25 13.09
CA TYR A 108 -5.48 19.34 13.63
C TYR A 108 -6.66 19.62 12.72
N PHE A 109 -7.84 19.81 13.31
CA PHE A 109 -9.06 20.18 12.60
C PHE A 109 -10.06 20.88 13.51
N ASN A 110 -10.69 21.97 13.04
CA ASN A 110 -11.75 22.71 13.74
C ASN A 110 -11.42 23.08 15.20
N GLY A 111 -10.20 23.55 15.46
CA GLY A 111 -9.79 23.94 16.81
C GLY A 111 -9.30 22.79 17.69
N VAL A 112 -9.40 21.52 17.23
CA VAL A 112 -9.01 20.32 17.97
C VAL A 112 -7.70 19.76 17.38
N ALA A 113 -6.76 19.41 18.26
CA ALA A 113 -5.51 18.74 17.88
C ALA A 113 -5.45 17.33 18.45
N TYR A 114 -5.07 16.36 17.64
CA TYR A 114 -4.72 15.04 18.12
C TYR A 114 -3.32 15.05 18.75
N ARG A 115 -3.20 14.55 19.96
CA ARG A 115 -1.93 14.38 20.68
C ARG A 115 -1.84 12.93 21.13
N PRO A 116 -0.99 12.09 20.50
CA PRO A 116 -0.80 10.71 20.95
C PRO A 116 -0.20 10.71 22.35
N SER A 117 -0.74 9.86 23.23
CA SER A 117 -0.36 9.77 24.64
C SER A 117 1.06 9.27 24.91
N ASN A 118 1.73 8.66 23.91
CA ASN A 118 2.99 7.92 24.11
C ASN A 118 4.07 8.19 23.05
N SER A 119 4.05 9.29 22.32
CA SER A 119 5.02 9.48 21.23
C SER A 119 6.18 10.39 21.62
N ALA A 120 7.36 9.79 21.76
CA ALA A 120 8.65 10.46 21.67
C ALA A 120 9.02 10.85 20.20
N GLY A 121 8.05 10.81 19.26
CA GLY A 121 8.23 11.06 17.83
C GLY A 121 7.29 12.12 17.27
N ARG A 122 7.44 12.43 15.97
CA ARG A 122 6.50 13.31 15.26
C ARG A 122 5.07 12.76 15.41
N PRO A 123 4.07 13.62 15.68
CA PRO A 123 2.69 13.19 15.70
C PRO A 123 2.37 12.52 14.35
N THR A 124 1.69 11.39 14.39
CA THR A 124 1.15 10.77 13.20
C THR A 124 0.01 11.65 12.70
N ASP A 125 0.03 11.99 11.44
CA ASP A 125 -0.92 12.86 10.77
C ASP A 125 -1.84 12.05 9.85
N LEU A 126 -2.96 12.67 9.46
CA LEU A 126 -3.79 12.22 8.34
C LEU A 126 -3.20 12.77 7.06
N ASP A 127 -3.14 11.94 6.02
CA ASP A 127 -2.72 12.42 4.70
C ASP A 127 -3.71 13.45 4.15
N PHE A 128 -5.03 13.25 4.41
CA PHE A 128 -6.06 14.23 4.02
C PHE A 128 -7.18 14.32 5.04
N ILE A 129 -7.75 15.51 5.16
CA ILE A 129 -9.12 15.72 5.61
C ILE A 129 -9.92 16.26 4.43
N ALA A 130 -11.02 15.57 4.09
CA ALA A 130 -11.87 15.96 2.98
C ALA A 130 -13.33 16.07 3.42
N GLN A 131 -14.07 16.98 2.78
CA GLN A 131 -15.50 17.13 2.95
C GLN A 131 -16.26 16.53 1.77
N ILE A 132 -17.37 15.89 2.06
CA ILE A 132 -18.42 15.53 1.11
C ILE A 132 -19.51 16.59 1.23
N PRO A 133 -19.54 17.61 0.35
CA PRO A 133 -20.40 18.78 0.55
C PRO A 133 -21.88 18.42 0.61
N GLU A 134 -22.33 17.50 -0.24
CA GLU A 134 -23.72 17.09 -0.36
C GLU A 134 -24.28 16.42 0.92
N LYS A 135 -23.39 15.89 1.75
CA LYS A 135 -23.73 15.23 3.02
C LYS A 135 -23.31 16.04 4.25
N ASN A 136 -22.63 17.16 4.04
CA ASN A 136 -21.98 17.93 5.09
C ASN A 136 -21.12 17.04 6.03
N LEU A 137 -20.39 16.09 5.44
CA LEU A 137 -19.64 15.06 6.14
C LEU A 137 -18.15 15.23 5.93
N TYR A 138 -17.39 15.21 7.03
CA TYR A 138 -15.94 15.23 6.99
C TYR A 138 -15.37 13.84 7.19
N ILE A 139 -14.36 13.50 6.39
CA ILE A 139 -13.63 12.23 6.42
C ILE A 139 -12.15 12.47 6.65
N GLY A 140 -11.51 11.60 7.44
CA GLY A 140 -10.07 11.57 7.63
C GLY A 140 -9.49 10.40 6.84
N ILE A 141 -8.53 10.67 5.97
CA ILE A 141 -8.00 9.70 5.02
C ILE A 141 -6.53 9.41 5.32
N GLN A 142 -6.20 8.12 5.36
CA GLN A 142 -4.83 7.61 5.37
C GLN A 142 -4.57 6.78 4.12
N VAL A 143 -3.46 7.04 3.43
CA VAL A 143 -3.03 6.34 2.21
C VAL A 143 -1.81 5.47 2.50
N LYS A 144 -1.87 4.19 2.18
CA LYS A 144 -0.77 3.23 2.41
C LYS A 144 -0.41 2.49 1.12
N ASN A 145 0.51 3.07 0.35
CA ASN A 145 1.04 2.47 -0.87
C ASN A 145 2.29 1.62 -0.54
N LYS A 146 2.10 0.61 0.31
CA LYS A 146 3.18 -0.30 0.76
C LYS A 146 2.94 -1.70 0.23
N MET A 147 4.02 -2.51 0.14
CA MET A 147 3.91 -3.93 -0.21
C MET A 147 3.26 -4.77 0.90
N GLN A 148 3.33 -4.30 2.14
CA GLN A 148 2.75 -4.96 3.30
C GLN A 148 1.36 -4.39 3.60
N HIS A 149 0.53 -5.21 4.26
CA HIS A 149 -0.69 -4.72 4.87
C HIS A 149 -0.39 -3.60 5.86
N PRO A 150 -1.27 -2.59 6.00
CA PRO A 150 -1.25 -1.71 7.16
C PRO A 150 -1.31 -2.55 8.43
N THR A 151 -0.48 -2.22 9.39
CA THR A 151 -0.48 -2.92 10.68
C THR A 151 -1.70 -2.53 11.50
N LEU A 152 -2.06 -3.35 12.49
CA LEU A 152 -3.11 -2.99 13.45
C LEU A 152 -2.79 -1.66 14.16
N ALA A 153 -1.53 -1.39 14.43
CA ALA A 153 -1.09 -0.12 15.00
C ALA A 153 -1.39 1.06 14.07
N ASP A 154 -1.09 0.94 12.74
CA ASP A 154 -1.45 1.98 11.76
C ASP A 154 -2.96 2.25 11.75
N VAL A 155 -3.77 1.20 11.82
CA VAL A 155 -5.25 1.32 11.80
C VAL A 155 -5.77 1.97 13.07
N ASN A 156 -5.27 1.56 14.24
CA ASN A 156 -5.68 2.14 15.52
C ASN A 156 -5.33 3.63 15.59
N VAL A 157 -4.17 4.03 15.11
CA VAL A 157 -3.79 5.45 15.04
C VAL A 157 -4.75 6.24 14.15
N LEU A 158 -5.13 5.71 12.97
CA LEU A 158 -6.14 6.35 12.12
C LEU A 158 -7.47 6.52 12.85
N LEU A 159 -7.92 5.47 13.56
CA LEU A 159 -9.18 5.50 14.32
C LEU A 159 -9.12 6.54 15.46
N ASP A 160 -8.03 6.59 16.20
CA ASP A 160 -7.85 7.51 17.33
C ASP A 160 -7.82 8.96 16.86
N ILE A 161 -7.09 9.25 15.77
CA ILE A 161 -7.07 10.58 15.17
C ILE A 161 -8.48 10.99 14.72
N CYS A 162 -9.14 10.13 13.93
CA CYS A 162 -10.46 10.43 13.39
C CYS A 162 -11.51 10.58 14.50
N LYS A 163 -11.45 9.77 15.55
CA LYS A 163 -12.32 9.90 16.73
C LYS A 163 -12.11 11.24 17.42
N THR A 164 -10.85 11.62 17.65
CA THR A 164 -10.51 12.89 18.30
C THR A 164 -10.96 14.10 17.49
N LEU A 165 -10.78 14.06 16.17
CA LEU A 165 -11.12 15.14 15.27
C LEU A 165 -12.58 15.10 14.76
N HIS A 166 -13.39 14.16 15.23
CA HIS A 166 -14.78 13.93 14.81
C HIS A 166 -14.94 13.70 13.29
N LEU A 167 -14.04 12.89 12.72
CA LEU A 167 -14.01 12.55 11.30
C LEU A 167 -14.43 11.08 11.11
N ARG A 168 -14.95 10.74 9.92
CA ARG A 168 -15.09 9.33 9.53
C ARG A 168 -13.75 8.79 9.01
N PRO A 169 -13.23 7.67 9.54
CA PRO A 169 -11.95 7.12 9.13
C PRO A 169 -12.05 6.39 7.78
N ILE A 170 -11.15 6.72 6.86
CA ILE A 170 -11.01 6.09 5.55
C ILE A 170 -9.56 5.63 5.39
N LEU A 171 -9.37 4.33 5.20
CA LEU A 171 -8.07 3.75 4.87
C LEU A 171 -8.05 3.40 3.39
N LEU A 172 -7.18 4.05 2.64
CA LEU A 172 -6.84 3.71 1.27
C LEU A 172 -5.51 2.96 1.28
N ALA A 173 -5.49 1.70 0.92
CA ALA A 173 -4.26 0.93 0.91
C ALA A 173 -4.16 0.01 -0.30
N ARG A 174 -2.93 -0.35 -0.70
CA ARG A 174 -2.73 -1.30 -1.80
C ARG A 174 -3.44 -2.63 -1.51
N ILE A 175 -3.25 -3.13 -0.31
CA ILE A 175 -3.87 -4.36 0.18
C ILE A 175 -4.30 -4.16 1.64
N ILE A 176 -5.37 -4.80 2.04
CA ILE A 176 -5.98 -4.61 3.35
C ILE A 176 -6.35 -5.98 3.93
N HIS A 177 -5.96 -6.20 5.18
CA HIS A 177 -6.31 -7.41 5.91
C HIS A 177 -7.83 -7.49 6.13
N PRO A 178 -8.48 -8.67 5.99
CA PRO A 178 -9.92 -8.83 6.22
C PRO A 178 -10.40 -8.25 7.54
N PHE A 179 -9.71 -8.51 8.64
CA PHE A 179 -10.03 -7.95 9.96
C PHE A 179 -10.11 -6.41 9.98
N THR A 180 -9.32 -5.72 9.16
CA THR A 180 -9.32 -4.25 9.08
C THR A 180 -10.62 -3.69 8.53
N TYR A 181 -11.30 -4.43 7.63
CA TYR A 181 -12.62 -4.02 7.12
C TYR A 181 -13.65 -3.97 8.24
N ASP A 182 -13.70 -5.01 9.08
CA ASP A 182 -14.66 -5.09 10.18
C ASP A 182 -14.35 -4.04 11.26
N LEU A 183 -13.06 -3.85 11.57
CA LEU A 183 -12.63 -2.85 12.54
C LEU A 183 -12.98 -1.42 12.09
N LEU A 184 -12.74 -1.07 10.82
CA LEU A 184 -13.12 0.25 10.31
C LEU A 184 -14.63 0.40 10.22
N LYS A 185 -15.35 -0.62 9.75
CA LYS A 185 -16.81 -0.62 9.65
C LYS A 185 -17.48 -0.43 11.02
N SER A 186 -16.99 -1.09 12.07
CA SER A 186 -17.50 -0.92 13.44
C SER A 186 -17.24 0.48 14.02
N ASN A 187 -16.31 1.24 13.44
CA ASN A 187 -16.03 2.63 13.77
C ASN A 187 -16.60 3.63 12.73
N ASN A 188 -17.65 3.27 12.02
CA ASN A 188 -18.27 4.06 10.96
C ASN A 188 -17.34 4.45 9.82
N GLY A 189 -16.22 3.76 9.67
CA GLY A 189 -15.22 3.99 8.62
C GLY A 189 -15.33 3.04 7.45
N ARG A 190 -14.37 3.16 6.54
CA ARG A 190 -14.23 2.26 5.38
C ARG A 190 -12.75 1.98 5.10
N ALA A 191 -12.50 0.74 4.68
CA ALA A 191 -11.24 0.29 4.14
C ALA A 191 -11.40 0.06 2.63
N ILE A 192 -10.51 0.61 1.83
CA ILE A 192 -10.62 0.60 0.37
C ILE A 192 -9.29 0.14 -0.23
N PRO A 193 -9.21 -1.08 -0.78
CA PRO A 193 -8.01 -1.56 -1.43
C PRO A 193 -7.95 -1.04 -2.87
N PHE A 194 -6.81 -0.50 -3.27
CA PHE A 194 -6.57 -0.18 -4.67
C PHE A 194 -5.78 -1.29 -5.41
N LYS A 195 -5.43 -2.38 -4.73
CA LYS A 195 -4.92 -3.66 -5.23
C LYS A 195 -3.63 -3.64 -6.05
N ARG A 196 -3.08 -2.49 -6.38
CA ARG A 196 -1.88 -2.34 -7.19
C ARG A 196 -0.93 -1.33 -6.61
N TYR A 197 0.36 -1.50 -6.82
CA TYR A 197 1.36 -0.56 -6.35
C TYR A 197 1.43 0.65 -7.30
N LEU A 198 1.33 1.84 -6.73
CA LEU A 198 1.34 3.09 -7.48
C LEU A 198 2.76 3.62 -7.53
N LEU A 199 3.38 3.55 -8.71
CA LEU A 199 4.74 4.02 -8.95
C LEU A 199 4.75 5.37 -9.65
N GLN A 200 5.66 6.22 -9.22
CA GLN A 200 5.89 7.52 -9.84
C GLN A 200 6.48 7.36 -11.25
N PRO A 201 5.92 8.01 -12.28
CA PRO A 201 6.59 8.14 -13.57
C PRO A 201 7.78 9.12 -13.50
N PRO A 202 8.83 8.94 -14.31
CA PRO A 202 9.02 7.83 -15.24
C PRO A 202 9.59 6.60 -14.53
N PHE A 203 8.91 5.47 -14.60
CA PHE A 203 9.50 4.19 -14.23
C PHE A 203 10.27 3.62 -15.43
N PRO A 204 11.47 3.05 -15.27
CA PRO A 204 12.24 2.51 -16.40
C PRO A 204 11.43 1.46 -17.17
N ARG A 205 11.11 1.78 -18.44
CA ARG A 205 10.22 0.94 -19.27
C ARG A 205 10.76 -0.49 -19.43
N GLU A 206 12.06 -0.61 -19.62
CA GLU A 206 12.72 -1.90 -19.79
C GLU A 206 12.62 -2.75 -18.52
N ALA A 207 12.88 -2.14 -17.35
CA ALA A 207 12.73 -2.82 -16.06
C ALA A 207 11.28 -3.29 -15.84
N PHE A 208 10.30 -2.46 -16.22
CA PHE A 208 8.89 -2.84 -16.15
C PHE A 208 8.55 -4.03 -17.07
N GLN A 209 9.03 -4.02 -18.31
CA GLN A 209 8.82 -5.12 -19.25
C GLN A 209 9.43 -6.43 -18.73
N GLN A 210 10.63 -6.37 -18.14
CA GLN A 210 11.29 -7.54 -17.55
C GLN A 210 10.54 -8.05 -16.30
N ILE A 211 10.05 -7.14 -15.44
CA ILE A 211 9.23 -7.49 -14.28
C ILE A 211 7.99 -8.27 -14.74
N VAL A 212 7.30 -7.77 -15.75
CA VAL A 212 6.11 -8.45 -16.32
C VAL A 212 6.47 -9.78 -16.95
N ALA A 213 7.56 -9.84 -17.75
CA ALA A 213 8.01 -11.06 -18.41
C ALA A 213 8.44 -12.16 -17.41
N MET A 214 8.94 -11.78 -16.24
CA MET A 214 9.29 -12.69 -15.15
C MET A 214 8.10 -13.09 -14.28
N GLY A 215 6.90 -12.57 -14.57
CA GLY A 215 5.70 -12.85 -13.79
C GLY A 215 5.71 -12.25 -12.37
N ILE A 216 6.53 -11.23 -12.12
CA ILE A 216 6.54 -10.53 -10.83
C ILE A 216 5.28 -9.67 -10.75
N PRO A 217 4.41 -9.85 -9.74
CA PRO A 217 3.07 -9.23 -9.70
C PRO A 217 3.13 -7.77 -9.21
N LEU A 218 3.86 -6.93 -9.92
CA LEU A 218 3.94 -5.50 -9.64
C LEU A 218 3.11 -4.73 -10.64
N GLY A 219 2.16 -3.95 -10.15
CA GLY A 219 1.33 -3.09 -11.00
C GLY A 219 1.91 -1.69 -11.13
N VAL A 220 1.97 -1.20 -12.37
CA VAL A 220 2.28 0.21 -12.67
C VAL A 220 1.08 0.83 -13.38
N TYR A 221 0.70 2.03 -12.97
CA TYR A 221 -0.41 2.74 -13.59
C TYR A 221 0.05 3.97 -14.36
N LYS A 222 -0.62 4.21 -15.48
CA LYS A 222 -0.59 5.51 -16.12
C LYS A 222 -1.47 6.48 -15.35
N TRP A 223 -1.05 7.71 -15.25
CA TRP A 223 -1.78 8.83 -14.66
C TRP A 223 -2.93 9.34 -15.52
N PRO A 224 -4.03 9.82 -14.94
CA PRO A 224 -4.55 9.44 -13.61
C PRO A 224 -5.27 8.10 -13.73
N PRO A 225 -5.17 7.23 -12.75
CA PRO A 225 -5.88 5.97 -12.82
C PRO A 225 -7.37 6.19 -12.62
N ASP A 226 -8.16 6.06 -13.67
CA ASP A 226 -9.61 6.26 -13.66
C ASP A 226 -10.32 5.41 -12.58
N PHE A 227 -9.73 4.29 -12.20
CA PHE A 227 -10.29 3.46 -11.15
C PHE A 227 -10.32 4.16 -9.78
N LEU A 228 -9.34 4.99 -9.43
CA LEU A 228 -9.37 5.75 -8.17
C LEU A 228 -10.51 6.76 -8.16
N ILE A 229 -10.78 7.40 -9.29
CA ILE A 229 -11.92 8.32 -9.41
C ILE A 229 -13.24 7.56 -9.21
N LYS A 230 -13.41 6.43 -9.89
CA LYS A 230 -14.59 5.56 -9.73
C LYS A 230 -14.73 5.08 -8.28
N LEU A 231 -13.61 4.74 -7.64
CA LEU A 231 -13.58 4.33 -6.26
C LEU A 231 -14.04 5.44 -5.31
N MET A 232 -13.56 6.67 -5.51
CA MET A 232 -13.99 7.82 -4.71
C MET A 232 -15.47 8.17 -4.96
N MET A 233 -15.94 8.09 -6.20
CA MET A 233 -17.37 8.27 -6.51
C MET A 233 -18.23 7.22 -5.83
N SER A 234 -17.81 5.95 -5.85
CA SER A 234 -18.51 4.87 -5.16
C SER A 234 -18.50 5.07 -3.64
N LEU A 235 -17.41 5.53 -3.07
CA LEU A 235 -17.32 5.80 -1.63
C LEU A 235 -18.40 6.78 -1.14
N LYS A 236 -18.71 7.82 -1.91
CA LYS A 236 -19.77 8.77 -1.59
C LYS A 236 -21.13 8.11 -1.38
N GLN A 237 -21.42 7.02 -2.10
CA GLN A 237 -22.71 6.32 -2.00
C GLN A 237 -22.84 5.54 -0.70
N TYR A 238 -21.71 5.10 -0.12
CA TYR A 238 -21.67 4.26 1.09
C TYR A 238 -21.44 5.04 2.39
N LEU A 239 -21.06 6.31 2.32
CA LEU A 239 -20.89 7.21 3.46
C LEU A 239 -22.12 8.07 3.70
#